data_36f3fe7f555bdd31ff58abc57ebc1046
#
_entry.id   36f3fe7f555bdd31ff58abc57ebc1046
#
_cell.length_a   1.000
_cell.length_b   1.000
_cell.length_c   1.000
_cell.angle_alpha   90.00
_cell.angle_beta   90.00
_cell.angle_gamma   90.00
#
_symmetry.space_group_name_H-M   'P 1'
#
loop_
_entity.id
_entity.type
_entity.pdbx_description
1 polymer ?
#
loop_
_entity_poly.entity_id
_entity_poly.type
_entity_poly.pdbx_seq_one_letter_code
_entity_poly.pdbx_strand_id
1 'polypeptide(L)'
;MPHHILCAVYGLMPSISVVTCRVLGMLNWKNYGSDFDTKYWLVKDACGLFTCSITNFFIFGGAYVTNVYGLKEKSTMNMIHSVIVCTLLFLGAISQWQCMLTDPGAVPLDAVPLKAAAATSNTCNRCGTFKPSRAHHDRVSKRCVVKMDHFCPWVNNCVGFYNHKFFILFLVYVFLGS
;
A
#
# COMPACT_ATOMS: atom_id res chain seq x y z
N MET A 1 -8.39 -18.65 21.85
CA MET A 1 -8.00 -19.60 20.78
C MET A 1 -6.87 -18.96 20.01
N PRO A 2 -5.74 -19.63 19.85
CA PRO A 2 -4.50 -19.00 19.40
C PRO A 2 -4.53 -18.69 17.90
N HIS A 3 -4.14 -17.47 17.55
CA HIS A 3 -4.02 -16.93 16.20
C HIS A 3 -2.96 -17.60 15.30
N HIS A 4 -2.36 -18.70 15.74
CA HIS A 4 -1.30 -19.44 15.04
C HIS A 4 -1.75 -20.16 13.75
N ILE A 5 -3.04 -20.32 13.51
CA ILE A 5 -3.57 -21.07 12.35
C ILE A 5 -3.69 -20.18 11.10
N LEU A 6 -3.77 -18.85 11.26
CA LEU A 6 -3.97 -17.94 10.12
C LEU A 6 -2.72 -17.72 9.24
N CYS A 7 -1.53 -17.98 9.76
CA CYS A 7 -0.29 -17.78 8.99
C CYS A 7 -0.02 -18.90 7.95
N ALA A 8 -0.62 -20.09 8.13
CA ALA A 8 -0.43 -21.23 7.24
C ALA A 8 -1.29 -21.21 5.97
N VAL A 9 -2.37 -20.42 5.95
CA VAL A 9 -3.38 -20.41 4.87
C VAL A 9 -3.10 -19.34 3.80
N TYR A 10 -2.17 -18.42 4.03
CA TYR A 10 -1.87 -17.30 3.12
C TYR A 10 -0.94 -17.63 1.94
N GLY A 11 -0.68 -18.89 1.66
CA GLY A 11 0.08 -19.32 0.48
C GLY A 11 -0.68 -19.28 -0.85
N LEU A 12 -1.99 -19.14 -0.83
CA LEU A 12 -2.84 -19.24 -2.02
C LEU A 12 -3.80 -18.05 -2.10
N MET A 13 -3.55 -17.16 -3.05
CA MET A 13 -4.37 -16.06 -3.56
C MET A 13 -5.40 -15.41 -2.59
N PRO A 14 -5.33 -14.10 -2.34
CA PRO A 14 -6.39 -13.42 -1.61
C PRO A 14 -7.66 -13.39 -2.45
N SER A 15 -8.64 -14.18 -2.08
CA SER A 15 -9.98 -14.13 -2.65
C SER A 15 -10.63 -12.76 -2.38
N ILE A 16 -11.54 -12.34 -3.25
CA ILE A 16 -12.30 -11.07 -3.18
C ILE A 16 -12.91 -10.81 -1.78
N SER A 17 -13.21 -11.85 -0.99
CA SER A 17 -13.71 -11.77 0.39
C SER A 17 -12.75 -11.10 1.38
N VAL A 18 -11.44 -11.21 1.20
CA VAL A 18 -10.43 -10.57 2.06
C VAL A 18 -10.36 -9.06 1.78
N VAL A 19 -10.58 -8.65 0.53
CA VAL A 19 -10.62 -7.23 0.15
C VAL A 19 -11.86 -6.55 0.73
N THR A 20 -13.03 -7.22 0.68
CA THR A 20 -14.30 -6.69 1.23
C THR A 20 -14.24 -6.58 2.76
N CYS A 21 -13.66 -7.57 3.44
CA CYS A 21 -13.49 -7.53 4.90
C CYS A 21 -12.50 -6.42 5.33
N ARG A 22 -11.47 -6.11 4.51
CA ARG A 22 -10.56 -4.99 4.75
C ARG A 22 -11.20 -3.63 4.54
N VAL A 23 -12.05 -3.45 3.53
CA VAL A 23 -12.75 -2.18 3.28
C VAL A 23 -13.73 -1.86 4.40
N LEU A 24 -14.52 -2.84 4.88
CA LEU A 24 -15.43 -2.67 6.03
C LEU A 24 -14.65 -2.44 7.34
N GLY A 25 -13.46 -2.98 7.46
CA GLY A 25 -12.58 -2.75 8.56
C GLY A 25 -11.97 -1.34 8.60
N MET A 26 -11.86 -0.61 7.48
CA MET A 26 -11.32 0.76 7.41
C MET A 26 -12.09 1.79 8.22
N LEU A 27 -13.30 1.48 8.67
CA LEU A 27 -14.14 2.38 9.48
C LEU A 27 -13.79 2.38 10.97
N ASN A 28 -12.85 1.57 11.43
CA ASN A 28 -12.48 1.50 12.85
C ASN A 28 -11.14 2.21 13.14
N TRP A 29 -11.19 3.49 13.48
CA TRP A 29 -10.05 4.39 13.70
C TRP A 29 -9.09 4.03 14.84
N LYS A 30 -9.42 3.02 15.67
CA LYS A 30 -8.70 2.75 16.92
C LYS A 30 -7.35 2.04 16.74
N ASN A 31 -7.05 1.49 15.57
CA ASN A 31 -5.87 0.66 15.37
C ASN A 31 -5.03 1.09 14.16
N TYR A 32 -4.65 2.38 14.10
CA TYR A 32 -3.68 2.87 13.13
C TYR A 32 -2.26 2.66 13.65
N GLY A 33 -1.46 1.94 12.90
CA GLY A 33 -0.06 1.79 13.24
C GLY A 33 0.67 0.79 12.38
N SER A 34 1.97 0.74 12.57
CA SER A 34 2.88 -0.22 11.93
C SER A 34 3.12 -1.47 12.79
N ASP A 35 2.24 -1.76 13.76
CA ASP A 35 2.33 -2.93 14.61
C ASP A 35 1.53 -4.09 14.01
N PHE A 36 1.98 -5.32 14.27
CA PHE A 36 1.41 -6.53 13.70
C PHE A 36 -0.06 -6.76 14.05
N ASP A 37 -0.46 -6.41 15.28
CA ASP A 37 -1.83 -6.56 15.77
C ASP A 37 -2.77 -5.46 15.29
N THR A 38 -2.28 -4.45 14.55
CA THR A 38 -3.10 -3.38 14.04
C THR A 38 -3.84 -3.81 12.78
N LYS A 39 -5.15 -3.59 12.78
CA LYS A 39 -6.06 -3.89 11.67
C LYS A 39 -5.76 -3.06 10.42
N TYR A 40 -5.08 -1.93 10.59
CA TYR A 40 -4.76 -0.96 9.56
C TYR A 40 -3.29 -0.62 9.60
N TRP A 41 -2.70 -0.62 8.42
CA TRP A 41 -1.33 -0.21 8.24
C TRP A 41 -1.28 1.28 7.91
N LEU A 42 -0.54 2.06 8.70
CA LEU A 42 -0.21 3.44 8.39
C LEU A 42 1.16 3.77 8.98
N VAL A 43 2.09 4.15 8.12
CA VAL A 43 3.41 4.60 8.56
C VAL A 43 3.31 6.06 9.02
N LYS A 44 3.75 6.33 10.24
CA LYS A 44 3.76 7.68 10.84
C LYS A 44 5.06 8.41 10.46
N ASP A 45 5.22 8.71 9.18
CA ASP A 45 6.34 9.50 8.68
C ASP A 45 5.84 10.84 8.14
N ALA A 46 6.31 11.94 8.74
CA ALA A 46 5.87 13.29 8.38
C ALA A 46 6.28 13.65 6.95
N CYS A 47 7.46 13.22 6.52
CA CYS A 47 7.95 13.47 5.16
C CYS A 47 7.10 12.71 4.12
N GLY A 48 6.80 11.44 4.40
CA GLY A 48 5.95 10.63 3.54
C GLY A 48 4.52 11.16 3.47
N LEU A 49 3.93 11.57 4.59
CA LEU A 49 2.59 12.19 4.61
C LEU A 49 2.56 13.50 3.80
N PHE A 50 3.57 14.35 3.95
CA PHE A 50 3.69 15.59 3.17
C PHE A 50 3.82 15.31 1.67
N THR A 51 4.71 14.40 1.29
CA THR A 51 4.93 14.01 -0.11
C THR A 51 3.69 13.38 -0.73
N CYS A 52 3.00 12.51 0.01
CA CYS A 52 1.73 11.91 -0.41
C CYS A 52 0.64 12.98 -0.61
N SER A 53 0.59 14.01 0.25
CA SER A 53 -0.35 15.14 0.09
C SER A 53 -0.07 15.95 -1.16
N ILE A 54 1.21 16.20 -1.49
CA ILE A 54 1.62 16.86 -2.74
C ILE A 54 1.16 16.05 -3.96
N THR A 55 1.36 14.73 -3.94
CA THR A 55 0.90 13.84 -5.02
C THR A 55 -0.61 13.95 -5.23
N ASN A 56 -1.38 13.90 -4.16
CA ASN A 56 -2.84 14.08 -4.24
C ASN A 56 -3.22 15.45 -4.78
N PHE A 57 -2.52 16.50 -4.36
CA PHE A 57 -2.75 17.86 -4.89
C PHE A 57 -2.57 17.91 -6.42
N PHE A 58 -1.53 17.28 -6.97
CA PHE A 58 -1.34 17.23 -8.42
C PHE A 58 -2.37 16.36 -9.14
N ILE A 59 -2.75 15.21 -8.57
CA ILE A 59 -3.80 14.35 -9.14
C ILE A 59 -5.14 15.08 -9.22
N PHE A 60 -5.60 15.66 -8.11
CA PHE A 60 -6.89 16.36 -8.08
C PHE A 60 -6.84 17.70 -8.82
N GLY A 61 -5.71 18.40 -8.74
CA GLY A 61 -5.48 19.64 -9.50
C GLY A 61 -5.50 19.39 -11.01
N GLY A 62 -4.84 18.33 -11.47
CA GLY A 62 -4.88 17.91 -12.87
C GLY A 62 -6.29 17.56 -13.34
N ALA A 63 -7.03 16.78 -12.56
CA ALA A 63 -8.41 16.44 -12.84
C ALA A 63 -9.30 17.69 -12.91
N TYR A 64 -9.13 18.66 -11.99
CA TYR A 64 -9.85 19.91 -12.00
C TYR A 64 -9.56 20.73 -13.26
N VAL A 65 -8.28 20.93 -13.60
CA VAL A 65 -7.85 21.69 -14.79
C VAL A 65 -8.42 21.04 -16.05
N THR A 66 -8.31 19.73 -16.21
CA THR A 66 -8.84 18.98 -17.36
C THR A 66 -10.35 19.19 -17.51
N ASN A 67 -11.11 19.15 -16.40
CA ASN A 67 -12.55 19.41 -16.43
C ASN A 67 -12.88 20.87 -16.84
N VAL A 68 -12.21 21.85 -16.24
CA VAL A 68 -12.46 23.25 -16.54
C VAL A 68 -12.23 23.57 -18.02
N TYR A 69 -11.13 23.10 -18.59
CA TYR A 69 -10.80 23.33 -20.00
C TYR A 69 -11.63 22.44 -20.93
N GLY A 70 -11.84 21.16 -20.60
CA GLY A 70 -12.62 20.24 -21.41
C GLY A 70 -14.09 20.62 -21.55
N LEU A 71 -14.70 21.17 -20.50
CA LEU A 71 -16.10 21.62 -20.52
C LEU A 71 -16.28 22.99 -21.19
N LYS A 72 -15.23 23.84 -21.26
CA LYS A 72 -15.31 25.18 -21.82
C LYS A 72 -15.63 25.18 -23.33
N GLU A 73 -15.08 24.24 -24.08
CA GLU A 73 -15.23 24.20 -25.54
C GLU A 73 -16.46 23.43 -26.05
N LYS A 74 -17.27 22.84 -25.17
CA LYS A 74 -18.51 22.09 -25.48
C LYS A 74 -18.37 21.06 -26.63
N SER A 75 -17.17 20.62 -26.94
CA SER A 75 -16.93 19.56 -27.93
C SER A 75 -17.18 18.20 -27.33
N THR A 76 -17.89 17.32 -28.03
CA THR A 76 -18.12 15.93 -27.60
C THR A 76 -16.80 15.19 -27.35
N MET A 77 -15.78 15.44 -28.19
CA MET A 77 -14.45 14.82 -28.03
C MET A 77 -13.75 15.29 -26.76
N ASN A 78 -13.84 16.58 -26.42
CA ASN A 78 -13.25 17.10 -25.19
C ASN A 78 -13.97 16.58 -23.94
N MET A 79 -15.27 16.38 -24.01
CA MET A 79 -16.03 15.74 -22.92
C MET A 79 -15.60 14.30 -22.70
N ILE A 80 -15.48 13.51 -23.77
CA ILE A 80 -15.01 12.10 -23.68
C ILE A 80 -13.59 12.05 -23.11
N HIS A 81 -12.69 12.89 -23.61
CA HIS A 81 -11.31 12.97 -23.10
C HIS A 81 -11.28 13.31 -21.60
N SER A 82 -12.04 14.33 -21.16
CA SER A 82 -12.13 14.71 -19.75
C SER A 82 -12.62 13.56 -18.87
N VAL A 83 -13.64 12.81 -19.31
CA VAL A 83 -14.15 11.65 -18.56
C VAL A 83 -13.09 10.57 -18.43
N ILE A 84 -12.37 10.25 -19.51
CA ILE A 84 -11.32 9.23 -19.49
C ILE A 84 -10.20 9.64 -18.53
N VAL A 85 -9.66 10.86 -18.67
CA VAL A 85 -8.55 11.35 -17.84
C VAL A 85 -8.97 11.42 -16.37
N CYS A 86 -10.14 11.97 -16.05
CA CYS A 86 -10.62 12.02 -14.67
C CYS A 86 -10.83 10.63 -14.06
N THR A 87 -11.30 9.68 -14.85
CA THR A 87 -11.45 8.29 -14.40
C THR A 87 -10.08 7.68 -14.09
N LEU A 88 -9.08 7.85 -14.96
CA LEU A 88 -7.73 7.34 -14.73
C LEU A 88 -7.08 7.97 -13.50
N LEU A 89 -7.17 9.29 -13.34
CA LEU A 89 -6.63 9.99 -12.18
C LEU A 89 -7.33 9.56 -10.88
N PHE A 90 -8.63 9.34 -10.91
CA PHE A 90 -9.38 8.83 -9.77
C PHE A 90 -8.95 7.40 -9.39
N LEU A 91 -8.77 6.51 -10.37
CA LEU A 91 -8.24 5.18 -10.13
C LEU A 91 -6.80 5.22 -9.61
N GLY A 92 -6.00 6.19 -10.07
CA GLY A 92 -4.67 6.46 -9.56
C GLY A 92 -4.68 6.84 -8.07
N ALA A 93 -5.55 7.77 -7.67
CA ALA A 93 -5.71 8.17 -6.28
C ALA A 93 -6.15 7.00 -5.38
N ILE A 94 -7.12 6.20 -5.80
CA ILE A 94 -7.56 5.00 -5.07
C ILE A 94 -6.39 4.01 -4.90
N SER A 95 -5.64 3.77 -5.99
CA SER A 95 -4.50 2.85 -5.96
C SER A 95 -3.39 3.35 -5.03
N GLN A 96 -3.12 4.67 -5.01
CA GLN A 96 -2.19 5.29 -4.07
C GLN A 96 -2.63 5.07 -2.62
N TRP A 97 -3.89 5.34 -2.30
CA TRP A 97 -4.41 5.15 -0.94
C TRP A 97 -4.42 3.69 -0.51
N GLN A 98 -4.76 2.78 -1.42
CA GLN A 98 -4.66 1.34 -1.13
C GLN A 98 -3.21 0.91 -0.89
N CYS A 99 -2.25 1.44 -1.66
CA CYS A 99 -0.84 1.18 -1.42
C CYS A 99 -0.38 1.71 -0.07
N MET A 100 -0.80 2.91 0.31
CA MET A 100 -0.48 3.56 1.59
C MET A 100 -1.05 2.78 2.80
N LEU A 101 -2.29 2.32 2.71
CA LEU A 101 -3.04 1.72 3.83
C LEU A 101 -2.97 0.19 3.88
N THR A 102 -2.30 -0.45 2.93
CA THR A 102 -2.11 -1.91 2.93
C THR A 102 -0.78 -2.25 3.58
N ASP A 103 -0.79 -3.23 4.49
CA ASP A 103 0.43 -3.84 5.03
C ASP A 103 1.32 -4.33 3.87
N PRO A 104 2.57 -3.87 3.76
CA PRO A 104 3.48 -4.27 2.69
C PRO A 104 3.93 -5.73 2.77
N GLY A 105 3.58 -6.45 3.83
CA GLY A 105 4.08 -7.76 4.20
C GLY A 105 5.09 -7.67 5.34
N ALA A 106 4.78 -6.87 6.35
CA ALA A 106 5.63 -6.73 7.53
C ALA A 106 5.69 -8.04 8.32
N VAL A 107 6.89 -8.46 8.67
CA VAL A 107 7.10 -9.65 9.50
C VAL A 107 6.64 -9.35 10.92
N PRO A 108 5.83 -10.22 11.56
CA PRO A 108 5.45 -10.07 12.95
C PRO A 108 6.67 -9.93 13.87
N LEU A 109 6.55 -9.10 14.92
CA LEU A 109 7.64 -8.92 15.89
C LEU A 109 7.89 -10.19 16.73
N ASP A 110 6.88 -11.03 16.89
CA ASP A 110 6.92 -12.31 17.59
C ASP A 110 7.05 -13.52 16.64
N ALA A 111 7.36 -13.28 15.37
CA ALA A 111 7.51 -14.35 14.39
C ALA A 111 8.60 -15.34 14.79
N VAL A 112 8.23 -16.60 14.84
CA VAL A 112 9.16 -17.73 15.06
C VAL A 112 9.29 -18.55 13.79
N PRO A 113 10.49 -19.07 13.46
CA PRO A 113 10.66 -19.93 12.30
C PRO A 113 9.91 -21.25 12.48
N LEU A 114 9.33 -21.78 11.42
CA LEU A 114 8.87 -23.16 11.40
C LEU A 114 10.05 -24.11 11.67
N LYS A 115 9.81 -25.23 12.34
CA LYS A 115 10.85 -26.20 12.74
C LYS A 115 11.81 -26.57 11.59
N ALA A 116 11.30 -26.68 10.37
CA ALA A 116 12.11 -26.97 9.18
C ALA A 116 13.06 -25.82 8.77
N ALA A 117 12.75 -24.58 9.12
CA ALA A 117 13.56 -23.41 8.82
C ALA A 117 14.45 -22.96 10.00
N ALA A 118 14.36 -23.62 11.15
CA ALA A 118 15.10 -23.23 12.35
C ALA A 118 16.61 -23.38 12.18
N ALA A 119 17.07 -24.32 11.36
CA ALA A 119 18.52 -24.58 11.12
C ALA A 119 19.19 -23.44 10.30
N THR A 120 18.41 -22.61 9.59
CA THR A 120 18.88 -21.47 8.77
C THR A 120 18.24 -20.17 9.20
N SER A 121 17.77 -20.09 10.45
CA SER A 121 17.02 -18.92 10.92
C SER A 121 17.93 -17.70 11.05
N ASN A 122 17.77 -16.77 10.14
CA ASN A 122 18.38 -15.45 10.24
C ASN A 122 17.53 -14.56 11.15
N THR A 123 18.19 -13.88 12.07
CA THR A 123 17.58 -12.86 12.92
C THR A 123 17.97 -11.48 12.39
N CYS A 124 17.04 -10.55 12.37
CA CYS A 124 17.33 -9.18 11.99
C CYS A 124 18.05 -8.46 13.14
N ASN A 125 19.25 -7.96 12.92
CA ASN A 125 20.05 -7.24 13.94
C ASN A 125 19.43 -5.88 14.35
N ARG A 126 18.39 -5.40 13.66
CA ARG A 126 17.76 -4.10 13.94
C ARG A 126 16.46 -4.22 14.72
N CYS A 127 15.59 -5.15 14.36
CA CYS A 127 14.32 -5.38 15.06
C CYS A 127 14.31 -6.64 15.92
N GLY A 128 15.38 -7.44 15.92
CA GLY A 128 15.51 -8.64 16.75
C GLY A 128 14.61 -9.82 16.35
N THR A 129 13.79 -9.66 15.29
CA THR A 129 12.81 -10.66 14.88
C THR A 129 13.37 -11.65 13.86
N PHE A 130 12.72 -12.78 13.71
CA PHE A 130 12.98 -13.71 12.61
C PHE A 130 12.93 -12.98 11.27
N LYS A 131 13.92 -13.21 10.42
CA LYS A 131 14.04 -12.61 9.09
C LYS A 131 13.88 -13.69 8.03
N PRO A 132 12.70 -13.84 7.41
CA PRO A 132 12.50 -14.76 6.29
C PRO A 132 13.46 -14.48 5.13
N SER A 133 13.65 -15.48 4.28
CA SER A 133 14.37 -15.29 3.02
C SER A 133 13.71 -14.19 2.19
N ARG A 134 14.51 -13.33 1.55
CA ARG A 134 14.05 -12.19 0.75
C ARG A 134 13.29 -11.10 1.54
N ALA A 135 13.34 -11.12 2.88
CA ALA A 135 12.87 -10.00 3.69
C ALA A 135 14.00 -9.01 3.94
N HIS A 136 13.68 -7.72 3.91
CA HIS A 136 14.61 -6.64 4.21
C HIS A 136 14.03 -5.71 5.29
N HIS A 137 14.92 -5.15 6.13
CA HIS A 137 14.50 -4.25 7.19
C HIS A 137 14.30 -2.83 6.63
N ASP A 138 13.08 -2.35 6.71
CA ASP A 138 12.76 -0.96 6.42
C ASP A 138 13.06 -0.07 7.62
N ARG A 139 13.82 1.01 7.39
CA ARG A 139 14.25 1.94 8.46
C ARG A 139 13.14 2.86 8.92
N VAL A 140 12.17 3.18 8.07
CA VAL A 140 11.10 4.13 8.36
C VAL A 140 10.00 3.44 9.17
N SER A 141 9.48 2.33 8.69
CA SER A 141 8.48 1.53 9.42
C SER A 141 9.08 0.72 10.58
N LYS A 142 10.43 0.61 10.65
CA LYS A 142 11.19 -0.17 11.63
C LYS A 142 10.81 -1.66 11.66
N ARG A 143 10.39 -2.20 10.53
CA ARG A 143 9.94 -3.58 10.36
C ARG A 143 10.72 -4.29 9.24
N CYS A 144 10.86 -5.59 9.35
CA CYS A 144 11.23 -6.41 8.21
C CYS A 144 10.02 -6.61 7.30
N VAL A 145 10.19 -6.43 6.01
CA VAL A 145 9.13 -6.56 5.00
C VAL A 145 9.52 -7.66 4.01
N VAL A 146 8.60 -8.59 3.76
CA VAL A 146 8.78 -9.70 2.82
C VAL A 146 8.76 -9.18 1.39
N LYS A 147 9.73 -9.62 0.58
CA LYS A 147 9.93 -9.13 -0.79
C LYS A 147 9.89 -7.60 -0.87
N MET A 148 10.55 -6.96 0.09
CA MET A 148 10.70 -5.51 0.11
C MET A 148 11.35 -5.04 -1.19
N ASP A 149 10.74 -4.07 -1.84
CA ASP A 149 11.31 -3.32 -2.95
C ASP A 149 12.01 -2.05 -2.40
N HIS A 150 11.24 -1.05 -2.00
CA HIS A 150 11.76 0.18 -1.40
C HIS A 150 10.73 0.83 -0.48
N PHE A 151 11.16 1.78 0.35
CA PHE A 151 10.26 2.74 1.00
C PHE A 151 9.95 3.87 0.03
N CYS A 152 8.68 4.13 -0.23
CA CYS A 152 8.24 5.13 -1.18
C CYS A 152 7.50 6.27 -0.47
N PRO A 153 8.10 7.48 -0.38
CA PRO A 153 7.44 8.63 0.24
C PRO A 153 6.15 9.06 -0.47
N TRP A 154 6.05 8.83 -1.79
CA TRP A 154 4.88 9.18 -2.59
C TRP A 154 3.60 8.42 -2.21
N VAL A 155 3.74 7.25 -1.62
CA VAL A 155 2.65 6.45 -1.06
C VAL A 155 2.75 6.32 0.46
N ASN A 156 3.71 7.00 1.10
CA ASN A 156 3.98 6.95 2.54
C ASN A 156 4.00 5.53 3.10
N ASN A 157 4.61 4.60 2.38
CA ASN A 157 4.69 3.20 2.79
C ASN A 157 5.89 2.50 2.14
N CYS A 158 6.31 1.41 2.74
CA CYS A 158 7.20 0.47 2.09
C CYS A 158 6.43 -0.30 1.00
N VAL A 159 7.01 -0.45 -0.18
CA VAL A 159 6.50 -1.31 -1.25
C VAL A 159 7.04 -2.71 -1.05
N GLY A 160 6.15 -3.69 -0.91
CA GLY A 160 6.49 -5.06 -0.61
C GLY A 160 5.45 -6.06 -1.15
N PHE A 161 5.46 -7.27 -0.63
CA PHE A 161 4.72 -8.38 -1.21
C PHE A 161 3.22 -8.15 -1.38
N TYR A 162 2.55 -7.51 -0.39
CA TYR A 162 1.08 -7.39 -0.42
C TYR A 162 0.56 -6.13 -1.09
N ASN A 163 1.36 -5.05 -1.17
CA ASN A 163 0.92 -3.78 -1.74
C ASN A 163 1.56 -3.44 -3.08
N HIS A 164 2.51 -4.24 -3.57
CA HIS A 164 3.23 -4.00 -4.84
C HIS A 164 2.29 -3.81 -6.04
N LYS A 165 1.20 -4.59 -6.12
CA LYS A 165 0.22 -4.44 -7.21
C LYS A 165 -0.47 -3.07 -7.21
N PHE A 166 -0.78 -2.53 -6.04
CA PHE A 166 -1.39 -1.20 -5.92
C PHE A 166 -0.42 -0.10 -6.31
N PHE A 167 0.87 -0.28 -5.99
CA PHE A 167 1.92 0.62 -6.43
C PHE A 167 2.04 0.65 -7.96
N ILE A 168 2.06 -0.50 -8.63
CA ILE A 168 2.10 -0.57 -10.10
C ILE A 168 0.85 0.06 -10.71
N LEU A 169 -0.34 -0.24 -10.19
CA LEU A 169 -1.59 0.35 -10.68
C LEU A 169 -1.59 1.89 -10.51
N PHE A 170 -1.10 2.39 -9.38
CA PHE A 170 -0.92 3.83 -9.16
C PHE A 170 -0.05 4.46 -10.26
N LEU A 171 1.12 3.88 -10.54
CA LEU A 171 2.02 4.39 -11.58
C LEU A 171 1.36 4.36 -12.97
N VAL A 172 0.71 3.24 -13.33
CA VAL A 172 0.06 3.08 -14.63
C VAL A 172 -1.07 4.09 -14.82
N TYR A 173 -1.97 4.23 -13.83
CA TYR A 173 -3.10 5.14 -13.96
C TYR A 173 -2.68 6.61 -13.98
N VAL A 174 -1.70 7.00 -13.16
CA VAL A 174 -1.18 8.37 -13.19
C VAL A 174 -0.46 8.65 -14.50
N PHE A 175 0.35 7.71 -15.01
CA PHE A 175 1.02 7.86 -16.30
C PHE A 175 0.04 7.99 -17.48
N LEU A 176 -1.02 7.18 -17.51
CA LEU A 176 -2.03 7.24 -18.58
C LEU A 176 -2.96 8.46 -18.45
N GLY A 177 -3.09 9.02 -17.25
CA GLY A 177 -3.93 10.20 -17.00
C GLY A 177 -3.20 11.53 -17.09
N SER A 178 -1.86 11.51 -17.25
CA SER A 178 -1.03 12.72 -17.40
C SER A 178 -0.78 13.05 -18.86
#